data_08061911d8bc76f1af27902ce14bd4f7
#
_entry.id   08061911d8bc76f1af27902ce14bd4f7
#
_cell.length_a   1.000
_cell.length_b   1.000
_cell.length_c   1.000
_cell.angle_alpha   90.00
_cell.angle_beta   90.00
_cell.angle_gamma   90.00
#
_symmetry.space_group_name_H-M   'P 1'
#
loop_
_entity.id
_entity.type
_entity.pdbx_description
1 polymer ?
#
loop_
_entity_poly.entity_id
_entity_poly.type
_entity_poly.pdbx_seq_one_letter_code
_entity_poly.pdbx_strand_id
1 'polypeptide(L)'
;MLALTMVGYPPMSFFTREQCLERLRKQVAAGKPIIGGGAGTGISAKCAETGGIDLIIIYNSGRFRMAGRGSLSGMMPYGDANQVVMEMAREVLPVVQKTPVLAGVCGTDPFRIMKLFLREVQAVGFSGVQNFPTVGLIDGTFRLGLEETSMGYGLEVDMIRQAHDLGLLTCPYVFNPDEAKAMARAGADVLIPHMGLTTKGSIGATTALTLEESARRVQAMHDAAKSVKAEILVLCHGGPISEPEDAQYILDHTQGIVGFFGASSIERLPTEIAITGCVRKFKELRYAK
;
A
#
# COMPACT_ATOMS: atom_id res chain seq x y z
N MET A 1 7.55 49.79 8.19
CA MET A 1 6.57 48.68 8.02
C MET A 1 7.18 47.66 7.04
N LEU A 2 7.96 46.71 7.58
CA LEU A 2 8.61 45.66 6.77
C LEU A 2 7.57 44.58 6.48
N ALA A 3 7.25 44.41 5.18
CA ALA A 3 6.43 43.27 4.72
C ALA A 3 7.25 41.98 4.91
N LEU A 4 6.88 41.15 5.91
CA LEU A 4 7.33 39.77 5.96
C LEU A 4 6.71 39.05 4.75
N THR A 5 7.52 38.80 3.73
CA THR A 5 7.20 37.81 2.72
C THR A 5 7.15 36.44 3.41
N MET A 6 5.95 35.97 3.66
CA MET A 6 5.72 34.58 4.05
C MET A 6 6.30 33.71 2.94
N VAL A 7 7.39 33.03 3.23
CA VAL A 7 7.87 31.93 2.40
C VAL A 7 6.78 30.87 2.49
N GLY A 8 5.89 30.86 1.51
CA GLY A 8 4.80 29.88 1.44
C GLY A 8 5.42 28.50 1.31
N TYR A 9 5.20 27.65 2.29
CA TYR A 9 5.34 26.21 2.09
C TYR A 9 4.48 25.85 0.87
N PRO A 10 4.99 25.05 -0.07
CA PRO A 10 4.15 24.56 -1.15
C PRO A 10 2.91 23.92 -0.53
N PRO A 11 1.71 24.10 -1.11
CA PRO A 11 0.51 23.49 -0.58
C PRO A 11 0.74 21.99 -0.45
N MET A 12 0.50 21.44 0.76
CA MET A 12 0.52 19.99 0.98
C MET A 12 -0.41 19.36 -0.05
N SER A 13 0.04 18.33 -0.74
CA SER A 13 -0.70 17.64 -1.80
C SER A 13 -1.80 16.76 -1.22
N PHE A 14 -2.76 17.39 -0.56
CA PHE A 14 -4.00 16.72 -0.20
C PHE A 14 -4.87 16.59 -1.45
N PHE A 15 -5.20 15.35 -1.81
CA PHE A 15 -6.15 15.06 -2.88
C PHE A 15 -7.44 14.52 -2.29
N THR A 16 -8.56 15.07 -2.74
CA THR A 16 -9.86 14.48 -2.39
C THR A 16 -10.02 13.11 -3.05
N ARG A 17 -10.92 12.29 -2.54
CA ARG A 17 -11.24 10.98 -3.12
C ARG A 17 -11.58 11.08 -4.61
N GLU A 18 -12.39 12.09 -5.00
CA GLU A 18 -12.79 12.34 -6.38
C GLU A 18 -11.61 12.68 -7.28
N GLN A 19 -10.70 13.55 -6.81
CA GLN A 19 -9.48 13.90 -7.54
C GLN A 19 -8.57 12.68 -7.73
N CYS A 20 -8.44 11.83 -6.70
CA CYS A 20 -7.70 10.59 -6.81
C CYS A 20 -8.32 9.68 -7.87
N LEU A 21 -9.62 9.44 -7.81
CA LEU A 21 -10.34 8.55 -8.75
C LEU A 21 -10.29 9.09 -10.19
N GLU A 22 -10.44 10.39 -10.39
CA GLU A 22 -10.30 11.01 -11.70
C GLU A 22 -8.93 10.72 -12.31
N ARG A 23 -7.86 10.93 -11.54
CA ARG A 23 -6.47 10.65 -11.96
C ARG A 23 -6.26 9.19 -12.34
N LEU A 24 -6.71 8.27 -11.48
CA LEU A 24 -6.57 6.83 -11.73
C LEU A 24 -7.36 6.38 -12.96
N ARG A 25 -8.60 6.84 -13.12
CA ARG A 25 -9.44 6.55 -14.29
C ARG A 25 -8.84 7.11 -15.58
N LYS A 26 -8.20 8.28 -15.51
CA LYS A 26 -7.48 8.87 -16.65
C LYS A 26 -6.31 7.99 -17.10
N GLN A 27 -5.55 7.39 -16.17
CA GLN A 27 -4.49 6.42 -16.51
C GLN A 27 -5.08 5.21 -17.23
N VAL A 28 -6.14 4.62 -16.68
CA VAL A 28 -6.81 3.47 -17.29
C VAL A 28 -7.35 3.79 -18.69
N ALA A 29 -8.01 4.95 -18.85
CA ALA A 29 -8.53 5.40 -20.15
C ALA A 29 -7.41 5.65 -21.20
N ALA A 30 -6.19 5.99 -20.73
CA ALA A 30 -5.03 6.13 -21.60
C ALA A 30 -4.31 4.79 -21.89
N GLY A 31 -4.86 3.65 -21.44
CA GLY A 31 -4.24 2.34 -21.60
C GLY A 31 -2.96 2.16 -20.76
N LYS A 32 -2.75 2.96 -19.71
CA LYS A 32 -1.58 2.90 -18.85
C LYS A 32 -1.93 2.21 -17.53
N PRO A 33 -1.06 1.33 -17.02
CA PRO A 33 -1.29 0.70 -15.73
C PRO A 33 -1.21 1.73 -14.60
N ILE A 34 -2.03 1.53 -13.56
CA ILE A 34 -1.90 2.24 -12.30
C ILE A 34 -0.78 1.57 -11.50
N ILE A 35 0.18 2.37 -11.04
CA ILE A 35 1.26 1.88 -10.17
C ILE A 35 1.12 2.52 -8.80
N GLY A 36 0.88 1.67 -7.81
CA GLY A 36 0.91 2.06 -6.40
C GLY A 36 2.09 1.42 -5.67
N GLY A 37 2.52 2.01 -4.56
CA GLY A 37 3.60 1.39 -3.81
C GLY A 37 3.86 1.96 -2.43
N GLY A 38 4.53 1.12 -1.61
CA GLY A 38 4.92 1.46 -0.26
C GLY A 38 6.16 2.35 -0.20
N ALA A 39 6.16 3.29 0.74
CA ALA A 39 7.33 4.06 1.11
C ALA A 39 7.52 4.01 2.64
N GLY A 40 8.71 3.61 3.11
CA GLY A 40 9.05 3.54 4.52
C GLY A 40 9.84 4.73 5.04
N THR A 41 10.28 5.61 4.13
CA THR A 41 11.05 6.83 4.43
C THR A 41 10.71 7.94 3.44
N GLY A 42 11.02 9.18 3.81
CA GLY A 42 10.83 10.33 2.92
C GLY A 42 11.62 10.22 1.61
N ILE A 43 12.83 9.66 1.64
CA ILE A 43 13.63 9.48 0.42
C ILE A 43 13.01 8.46 -0.53
N SER A 44 12.49 7.33 -0.02
CA SER A 44 11.83 6.34 -0.88
C SER A 44 10.55 6.89 -1.51
N ALA A 45 9.76 7.67 -0.75
CA ALA A 45 8.58 8.36 -1.26
C ALA A 45 8.92 9.36 -2.37
N LYS A 46 9.94 10.20 -2.16
CA LYS A 46 10.42 11.18 -3.15
C LYS A 46 10.91 10.52 -4.43
N CYS A 47 11.65 9.41 -4.32
CA CYS A 47 12.11 8.65 -5.48
C CYS A 47 10.95 8.01 -6.23
N ALA A 48 9.98 7.42 -5.52
CA ALA A 48 8.79 6.83 -6.12
C ALA A 48 7.96 7.89 -6.89
N GLU A 49 7.75 9.08 -6.30
CA GLU A 49 7.08 10.19 -6.98
C GLU A 49 7.83 10.65 -8.23
N THR A 50 9.16 10.77 -8.14
CA THR A 50 10.02 11.13 -9.29
C THR A 50 9.92 10.09 -10.41
N GLY A 51 9.76 8.81 -10.05
CA GLY A 51 9.52 7.70 -10.98
C GLY A 51 8.12 7.68 -11.59
N GLY A 52 7.20 8.54 -11.14
CA GLY A 52 5.86 8.68 -11.70
C GLY A 52 4.81 7.73 -11.08
N ILE A 53 4.99 7.33 -9.83
CA ILE A 53 4.02 6.48 -9.12
C ILE A 53 2.67 7.20 -8.97
N ASP A 54 1.57 6.46 -9.07
CA ASP A 54 0.20 7.01 -9.02
C ASP A 54 -0.36 7.10 -7.60
N LEU A 55 0.04 6.17 -6.71
CA LEU A 55 -0.37 6.10 -5.30
C LEU A 55 0.82 5.72 -4.42
N ILE A 56 1.01 6.41 -3.31
CA ILE A 56 1.98 6.03 -2.27
C ILE A 56 1.22 5.57 -1.02
N ILE A 57 1.67 4.48 -0.41
CA ILE A 57 1.19 4.02 0.90
C ILE A 57 2.32 4.08 1.92
N ILE A 58 2.03 4.60 3.12
CA ILE A 58 2.91 4.46 4.27
C ILE A 58 2.22 3.68 5.39
N TYR A 59 2.92 2.71 5.94
CA TYR A 59 2.48 1.89 7.06
C TYR A 59 3.70 1.37 7.85
N ASN A 60 3.48 0.91 9.09
CA ASN A 60 4.54 0.48 9.99
C ASN A 60 5.53 -0.52 9.36
N SER A 61 5.03 -1.47 8.55
CA SER A 61 5.86 -2.43 7.82
C SER A 61 6.84 -1.75 6.84
N GLY A 62 6.46 -0.63 6.22
CA GLY A 62 7.36 0.18 5.38
C GLY A 62 8.57 0.68 6.17
N ARG A 63 8.33 1.28 7.33
CA ARG A 63 9.40 1.71 8.25
C ARG A 63 10.31 0.55 8.63
N PHE A 64 9.74 -0.58 9.02
CA PHE A 64 10.51 -1.75 9.42
C PHE A 64 11.33 -2.36 8.28
N ARG A 65 10.81 -2.36 7.03
CA ARG A 65 11.57 -2.78 5.86
C ARG A 65 12.78 -1.88 5.61
N MET A 66 12.62 -0.57 5.73
CA MET A 66 13.73 0.39 5.57
C MET A 66 14.70 0.35 6.76
N ALA A 67 14.29 -0.21 7.89
CA ALA A 67 15.16 -0.59 9.01
C ALA A 67 15.81 -1.99 8.83
N GLY A 68 15.70 -2.61 7.64
CA GLY A 68 16.31 -3.90 7.32
C GLY A 68 15.56 -5.12 7.88
N ARG A 69 14.23 -5.03 8.09
CA ARG A 69 13.40 -6.13 8.62
C ARG A 69 12.42 -6.64 7.57
N GLY A 70 11.94 -7.87 7.73
CA GLY A 70 10.92 -8.45 6.87
C GLY A 70 9.56 -7.77 7.03
N SER A 71 8.71 -7.85 6.00
CA SER A 71 7.38 -7.19 6.00
C SER A 71 6.47 -7.64 7.13
N LEU A 72 6.57 -8.90 7.60
CA LEU A 72 5.79 -9.39 8.74
C LEU A 72 6.12 -8.71 10.08
N SER A 73 7.23 -7.95 10.17
CA SER A 73 7.49 -7.12 11.35
C SER A 73 6.35 -6.17 11.67
N GLY A 74 5.59 -5.75 10.64
CA GLY A 74 4.40 -4.91 10.82
C GLY A 74 3.21 -5.62 11.48
N MET A 75 3.22 -6.95 11.54
CA MET A 75 2.21 -7.78 12.19
C MET A 75 2.58 -8.15 13.64
N MET A 76 3.82 -7.84 14.04
CA MET A 76 4.36 -8.21 15.33
C MET A 76 4.21 -7.05 16.34
N PRO A 77 4.25 -7.32 17.66
CA PRO A 77 4.03 -6.31 18.70
C PRO A 77 5.24 -5.38 18.88
N TYR A 78 5.74 -4.79 17.80
CA TYR A 78 6.90 -3.88 17.79
C TYR A 78 6.53 -2.41 17.83
N GLY A 79 5.39 -2.09 18.38
CA GLY A 79 4.87 -0.74 18.56
C GLY A 79 3.42 -0.60 18.10
N ASP A 80 2.88 0.58 18.36
CA ASP A 80 1.55 0.97 17.89
C ASP A 80 1.60 1.29 16.39
N ALA A 81 1.00 0.44 15.55
CA ALA A 81 1.05 0.57 14.10
C ALA A 81 0.44 1.89 13.61
N ASN A 82 -0.68 2.31 14.19
CA ASN A 82 -1.36 3.55 13.84
C ASN A 82 -0.54 4.77 14.25
N GLN A 83 0.10 4.74 15.42
CA GLN A 83 1.00 5.80 15.86
C GLN A 83 2.23 5.91 14.94
N VAL A 84 2.84 4.80 14.55
CA VAL A 84 3.99 4.78 13.63
C VAL A 84 3.64 5.46 12.30
N VAL A 85 2.45 5.21 11.75
CA VAL A 85 2.00 5.87 10.51
C VAL A 85 1.86 7.37 10.67
N MET A 86 1.31 7.84 11.78
CA MET A 86 1.18 9.28 12.09
C MET A 86 2.55 9.97 12.28
N GLU A 87 3.54 9.24 12.81
CA GLU A 87 4.93 9.73 12.89
C GLU A 87 5.57 9.79 11.50
N MET A 88 5.39 8.75 10.67
CA MET A 88 5.89 8.72 9.30
C MET A 88 5.29 9.83 8.42
N ALA A 89 4.05 10.23 8.68
CA ALA A 89 3.41 11.33 7.97
C ALA A 89 4.23 12.62 8.01
N ARG A 90 4.85 12.94 9.14
CA ARG A 90 5.71 14.14 9.30
C ARG A 90 6.96 14.09 8.43
N GLU A 91 7.43 12.91 8.09
CA GLU A 91 8.61 12.70 7.23
C GLU A 91 8.22 12.67 5.74
N VAL A 92 7.12 11.99 5.41
CA VAL A 92 6.77 11.66 4.03
C VAL A 92 5.91 12.75 3.38
N LEU A 93 4.85 13.23 4.04
CA LEU A 93 3.92 14.18 3.41
C LEU A 93 4.59 15.48 2.94
N PRO A 94 5.55 16.09 3.68
CA PRO A 94 6.19 17.33 3.22
C PRO A 94 7.09 17.18 1.99
N VAL A 95 7.54 15.97 1.65
CA VAL A 95 8.44 15.72 0.51
C VAL A 95 7.74 15.15 -0.72
N VAL A 96 6.44 14.79 -0.61
CA VAL A 96 5.59 14.33 -1.70
C VAL A 96 4.69 15.48 -2.13
N GLN A 97 4.71 15.87 -3.41
CA GLN A 97 4.03 17.08 -3.89
C GLN A 97 2.90 16.82 -4.89
N LYS A 98 2.93 15.69 -5.60
CA LYS A 98 2.05 15.44 -6.75
C LYS A 98 1.31 14.13 -6.69
N THR A 99 1.64 13.27 -5.72
CA THR A 99 1.10 11.92 -5.61
C THR A 99 0.24 11.79 -4.37
N PRO A 100 -1.00 11.24 -4.46
CA PRO A 100 -1.80 10.93 -3.29
C PRO A 100 -1.09 9.95 -2.35
N VAL A 101 -1.05 10.28 -1.05
CA VAL A 101 -0.47 9.42 -0.01
C VAL A 101 -1.57 8.81 0.82
N LEU A 102 -1.52 7.50 1.00
CA LEU A 102 -2.46 6.71 1.78
C LEU A 102 -1.85 6.33 3.13
N ALA A 103 -2.67 6.23 4.16
CA ALA A 103 -2.30 5.70 5.46
C ALA A 103 -2.64 4.21 5.55
N GLY A 104 -1.69 3.37 5.95
CA GLY A 104 -1.99 2.02 6.43
C GLY A 104 -2.59 2.10 7.83
N VAL A 105 -3.81 1.63 7.99
CA VAL A 105 -4.57 1.70 9.22
C VAL A 105 -4.80 0.31 9.79
N CYS A 106 -4.37 0.09 11.04
CA CYS A 106 -4.75 -1.08 11.82
C CYS A 106 -6.23 -0.95 12.22
N GLY A 107 -7.12 -1.50 11.39
CA GLY A 107 -8.58 -1.40 11.60
C GLY A 107 -9.09 -2.19 12.81
N THR A 108 -8.29 -3.11 13.32
CA THR A 108 -8.59 -3.91 14.51
C THR A 108 -8.08 -3.30 15.81
N ASP A 109 -7.54 -2.08 15.80
CA ASP A 109 -7.00 -1.42 16.98
C ASP A 109 -8.09 -1.13 18.02
N PRO A 110 -8.07 -1.81 19.19
CA PRO A 110 -9.13 -1.65 20.19
C PRO A 110 -8.96 -0.40 21.07
N PHE A 111 -7.85 0.31 20.95
CA PHE A 111 -7.51 1.48 21.77
C PHE A 111 -7.84 2.80 21.08
N ARG A 112 -8.43 2.75 19.86
CA ARG A 112 -8.86 3.92 19.12
C ARG A 112 -10.35 3.90 18.80
N ILE A 113 -11.00 5.05 18.91
CA ILE A 113 -12.30 5.27 18.30
C ILE A 113 -12.03 5.51 16.81
N MET A 114 -12.19 4.47 15.99
CA MET A 114 -11.74 4.44 14.59
C MET A 114 -12.24 5.66 13.79
N LYS A 115 -13.50 6.05 13.95
CA LYS A 115 -14.07 7.23 13.26
C LYS A 115 -13.33 8.54 13.60
N LEU A 116 -12.85 8.70 14.83
CA LEU A 116 -12.09 9.89 15.22
C LEU A 116 -10.67 9.81 14.66
N PHE A 117 -10.04 8.64 14.74
CA PHE A 117 -8.71 8.43 14.18
C PHE A 117 -8.67 8.66 12.66
N LEU A 118 -9.66 8.21 11.91
CA LEU A 118 -9.75 8.47 10.47
C LEU A 118 -9.88 9.97 10.14
N ARG A 119 -10.52 10.76 10.99
CA ARG A 119 -10.53 12.24 10.87
C ARG A 119 -9.15 12.86 11.12
N GLU A 120 -8.40 12.32 12.07
CA GLU A 120 -7.01 12.74 12.31
C GLU A 120 -6.13 12.40 11.11
N VAL A 121 -6.26 11.20 10.54
CA VAL A 121 -5.58 10.78 9.30
C VAL A 121 -5.87 11.77 8.16
N GLN A 122 -7.14 12.13 7.96
CA GLN A 122 -7.52 13.11 6.95
C GLN A 122 -6.96 14.51 7.24
N ALA A 123 -7.04 14.97 8.50
CA ALA A 123 -6.56 16.29 8.92
C ALA A 123 -5.04 16.46 8.79
N VAL A 124 -4.26 15.39 8.91
CA VAL A 124 -2.81 15.40 8.72
C VAL A 124 -2.42 15.52 7.24
N GLY A 125 -3.33 15.17 6.31
CA GLY A 125 -3.12 15.35 4.87
C GLY A 125 -3.06 14.05 4.05
N PHE A 126 -3.44 12.92 4.61
CA PHE A 126 -3.61 11.70 3.84
C PHE A 126 -4.82 11.78 2.90
N SER A 127 -4.65 11.28 1.69
CA SER A 127 -5.73 11.24 0.68
C SER A 127 -6.62 10.01 0.78
N GLY A 128 -6.19 9.00 1.52
CA GLY A 128 -6.93 7.74 1.64
C GLY A 128 -6.32 6.77 2.64
N VAL A 129 -6.85 5.56 2.66
CA VAL A 129 -6.45 4.52 3.60
C VAL A 129 -6.34 3.13 2.96
N GLN A 130 -5.57 2.25 3.63
CA GLN A 130 -5.46 0.82 3.37
C GLN A 130 -5.48 0.06 4.70
N ASN A 131 -6.03 -1.15 4.74
CA ASN A 131 -6.09 -2.00 5.93
C ASN A 131 -4.75 -2.73 6.13
N PHE A 132 -3.81 -2.07 6.79
CA PHE A 132 -2.55 -2.70 7.19
C PHE A 132 -2.01 -2.08 8.50
N PRO A 133 -1.63 -2.87 9.53
CA PRO A 133 -1.68 -4.35 9.62
C PRO A 133 -3.05 -4.96 9.36
N THR A 134 -3.09 -6.22 8.88
CA THR A 134 -4.34 -6.90 8.50
C THR A 134 -4.37 -8.34 9.00
N VAL A 135 -5.48 -8.75 9.58
CA VAL A 135 -5.71 -10.15 9.97
C VAL A 135 -5.89 -11.08 8.76
N GLY A 136 -6.08 -10.52 7.56
CA GLY A 136 -6.14 -11.27 6.31
C GLY A 136 -4.86 -12.07 5.99
N LEU A 137 -3.71 -11.68 6.54
CA LEU A 137 -2.45 -12.44 6.46
C LEU A 137 -2.35 -13.59 7.45
N ILE A 138 -3.28 -13.68 8.39
CA ILE A 138 -3.31 -14.72 9.43
C ILE A 138 -4.27 -15.83 8.99
N ASP A 139 -3.87 -17.07 9.15
CA ASP A 139 -4.63 -18.25 8.77
C ASP A 139 -4.81 -19.26 9.92
N GLY A 140 -5.42 -20.39 9.61
CA GLY A 140 -5.57 -21.53 10.53
C GLY A 140 -6.31 -21.19 11.83
N THR A 141 -5.95 -21.91 12.89
CA THR A 141 -6.58 -21.78 14.21
C THR A 141 -6.44 -20.38 14.79
N PHE A 142 -5.33 -19.68 14.50
CA PHE A 142 -5.14 -18.33 15.00
C PHE A 142 -6.13 -17.34 14.36
N ARG A 143 -6.35 -17.42 13.04
CA ARG A 143 -7.36 -16.61 12.38
C ARG A 143 -8.76 -16.89 12.92
N LEU A 144 -9.10 -18.16 13.12
CA LEU A 144 -10.40 -18.55 13.69
C LEU A 144 -10.58 -17.92 15.09
N GLY A 145 -9.56 -18.01 15.95
CA GLY A 145 -9.60 -17.40 17.28
C GLY A 145 -9.81 -15.88 17.24
N LEU A 146 -9.21 -15.17 16.28
CA LEU A 146 -9.43 -13.73 16.10
C LEU A 146 -10.88 -13.42 15.69
N GLU A 147 -11.46 -14.19 14.76
CA GLU A 147 -12.86 -14.01 14.35
C GLU A 147 -13.83 -14.28 15.51
N GLU A 148 -13.62 -15.35 16.28
CA GLU A 148 -14.46 -15.74 17.42
C GLU A 148 -14.38 -14.74 18.59
N THR A 149 -13.29 -14.01 18.72
CA THR A 149 -13.05 -13.04 19.80
C THR A 149 -13.23 -11.59 19.38
N SER A 150 -13.92 -11.35 18.27
CA SER A 150 -14.24 -10.02 17.74
C SER A 150 -13.01 -9.17 17.40
N MET A 151 -11.92 -9.80 16.96
CA MET A 151 -10.70 -9.17 16.45
C MET A 151 -10.48 -9.50 14.96
N GLY A 152 -11.53 -9.91 14.26
CA GLY A 152 -11.48 -10.43 12.91
C GLY A 152 -11.51 -9.35 11.82
N TYR A 153 -11.49 -9.83 10.58
CA TYR A 153 -11.44 -8.99 9.37
C TYR A 153 -12.65 -8.08 9.19
N GLY A 154 -13.78 -8.39 9.81
CA GLY A 154 -14.97 -7.54 9.81
C GLY A 154 -14.73 -6.11 10.33
N LEU A 155 -13.80 -5.92 11.29
CA LEU A 155 -13.42 -4.59 11.78
C LEU A 155 -12.67 -3.78 10.71
N GLU A 156 -11.87 -4.44 9.87
CA GLU A 156 -11.19 -3.78 8.75
C GLU A 156 -12.18 -3.36 7.66
N VAL A 157 -13.20 -4.20 7.39
CA VAL A 157 -14.31 -3.86 6.49
C VAL A 157 -15.08 -2.64 7.00
N ASP A 158 -15.36 -2.58 8.31
CA ASP A 158 -16.02 -1.44 8.92
C ASP A 158 -15.14 -0.18 8.88
N MET A 159 -13.84 -0.29 9.10
CA MET A 159 -12.89 0.82 8.95
C MET A 159 -12.90 1.37 7.52
N ILE A 160 -12.90 0.52 6.49
CA ILE A 160 -12.98 0.95 5.09
C ILE A 160 -14.31 1.66 4.81
N ARG A 161 -15.43 1.15 5.32
CA ARG A 161 -16.73 1.83 5.19
C ARG A 161 -16.71 3.22 5.83
N GLN A 162 -16.19 3.34 7.06
CA GLN A 162 -16.07 4.63 7.75
C GLN A 162 -15.16 5.62 6.99
N ALA A 163 -14.04 5.14 6.42
CA ALA A 163 -13.15 5.97 5.62
C ALA A 163 -13.80 6.45 4.32
N HIS A 164 -14.56 5.56 3.65
CA HIS A 164 -15.36 5.91 2.47
C HIS A 164 -16.39 7.00 2.78
N ASP A 165 -17.13 6.85 3.89
CA ASP A 165 -18.13 7.83 4.34
C ASP A 165 -17.52 9.20 4.69
N LEU A 166 -16.25 9.25 5.06
CA LEU A 166 -15.47 10.47 5.31
C LEU A 166 -14.89 11.09 4.03
N GLY A 167 -15.07 10.48 2.86
CA GLY A 167 -14.51 10.96 1.59
C GLY A 167 -13.02 10.69 1.42
N LEU A 168 -12.45 9.71 2.13
CA LEU A 168 -11.11 9.20 1.90
C LEU A 168 -11.09 8.16 0.78
N LEU A 169 -10.06 8.16 -0.06
CA LEU A 169 -9.84 7.07 -1.02
C LEU A 169 -9.60 5.76 -0.26
N THR A 170 -10.28 4.69 -0.66
CA THR A 170 -10.19 3.39 0.01
C THR A 170 -9.53 2.35 -0.88
N CYS A 171 -8.46 1.74 -0.37
CA CYS A 171 -7.57 0.89 -1.16
C CYS A 171 -7.24 -0.43 -0.43
N PRO A 172 -8.25 -1.25 -0.02
CA PRO A 172 -8.02 -2.39 0.85
C PRO A 172 -7.32 -3.57 0.19
N TYR A 173 -6.52 -4.28 0.99
CA TYR A 173 -6.07 -5.65 0.73
C TYR A 173 -7.20 -6.65 0.94
N VAL A 174 -7.26 -7.65 0.07
CA VAL A 174 -8.19 -8.79 0.16
C VAL A 174 -7.43 -10.09 -0.16
N PHE A 175 -7.89 -11.20 0.42
CA PHE A 175 -7.17 -12.47 0.37
C PHE A 175 -8.02 -13.61 -0.23
N ASN A 176 -9.33 -13.38 -0.39
CA ASN A 176 -10.27 -14.32 -0.97
C ASN A 176 -11.48 -13.58 -1.58
N PRO A 177 -12.32 -14.28 -2.39
CA PRO A 177 -13.48 -13.67 -3.04
C PRO A 177 -14.54 -13.10 -2.08
N ASP A 178 -14.72 -13.66 -0.89
CA ASP A 178 -15.72 -13.19 0.07
C ASP A 178 -15.28 -11.88 0.73
N GLU A 179 -14.00 -11.76 1.07
CA GLU A 179 -13.40 -10.50 1.52
C GLU A 179 -13.46 -9.41 0.41
N ALA A 180 -13.22 -9.80 -0.85
CA ALA A 180 -13.36 -8.88 -1.99
C ALA A 180 -14.78 -8.32 -2.12
N LYS A 181 -15.81 -9.17 -1.98
CA LYS A 181 -17.22 -8.73 -1.96
C LYS A 181 -17.51 -7.85 -0.75
N ALA A 182 -17.01 -8.21 0.44
CA ALA A 182 -17.23 -7.44 1.65
C ALA A 182 -16.64 -6.03 1.55
N MET A 183 -15.39 -5.91 1.08
CA MET A 183 -14.73 -4.62 0.87
C MET A 183 -15.41 -3.80 -0.24
N ALA A 184 -15.87 -4.43 -1.33
CA ALA A 184 -16.62 -3.75 -2.38
C ALA A 184 -17.95 -3.17 -1.84
N ARG A 185 -18.69 -3.91 -0.98
CA ARG A 185 -19.91 -3.41 -0.30
C ARG A 185 -19.59 -2.29 0.67
N ALA A 186 -18.45 -2.30 1.32
CA ALA A 186 -17.99 -1.24 2.21
C ALA A 186 -17.57 0.05 1.48
N GLY A 187 -17.59 0.05 0.14
CA GLY A 187 -17.29 1.22 -0.67
C GLY A 187 -15.84 1.28 -1.16
N ALA A 188 -15.07 0.17 -1.13
CA ALA A 188 -13.71 0.15 -1.67
C ALA A 188 -13.65 0.73 -3.08
N ASP A 189 -12.68 1.61 -3.32
CA ASP A 189 -12.46 2.28 -4.62
C ASP A 189 -11.44 1.54 -5.47
N VAL A 190 -10.36 1.11 -4.84
CA VAL A 190 -9.29 0.31 -5.44
C VAL A 190 -9.13 -0.95 -4.60
N LEU A 191 -9.29 -2.10 -5.18
CA LEU A 191 -9.12 -3.38 -4.51
C LEU A 191 -7.75 -3.98 -4.82
N ILE A 192 -7.09 -4.53 -3.80
CA ILE A 192 -5.76 -5.10 -3.96
C ILE A 192 -5.75 -6.56 -3.49
N PRO A 193 -5.99 -7.53 -4.41
CA PRO A 193 -5.76 -8.95 -4.15
C PRO A 193 -4.32 -9.22 -3.73
N HIS A 194 -4.13 -9.76 -2.53
CA HIS A 194 -2.82 -9.97 -1.92
C HIS A 194 -2.38 -11.43 -2.05
N MET A 195 -1.31 -11.68 -2.83
CA MET A 195 -0.80 -13.03 -3.14
C MET A 195 0.26 -13.55 -2.17
N GLY A 196 0.41 -12.93 -1.02
CA GLY A 196 1.41 -13.31 -0.03
C GLY A 196 2.60 -12.37 0.03
N LEU A 197 3.61 -12.75 0.78
CA LEU A 197 4.83 -11.95 0.97
C LEU A 197 5.67 -11.94 -0.30
N THR A 198 6.20 -10.75 -0.64
CA THR A 198 7.12 -10.59 -1.77
C THR A 198 8.32 -11.52 -1.62
N THR A 199 8.58 -12.31 -2.65
CA THR A 199 9.80 -13.11 -2.79
C THR A 199 11.00 -12.24 -3.18
N LYS A 200 12.18 -12.79 -3.38
CA LYS A 200 13.41 -12.09 -3.81
C LYS A 200 13.98 -11.11 -2.76
N GLY A 201 15.25 -10.80 -2.94
CA GLY A 201 16.05 -9.96 -2.05
C GLY A 201 16.52 -10.70 -0.79
N SER A 202 17.23 -9.96 0.09
CA SER A 202 17.92 -10.54 1.26
C SER A 202 16.98 -11.06 2.35
N ILE A 203 15.76 -10.56 2.40
CA ILE A 203 14.73 -10.91 3.40
C ILE A 203 13.37 -11.22 2.75
N GLY A 204 13.37 -11.67 1.50
CA GLY A 204 12.18 -12.15 0.78
C GLY A 204 11.69 -13.50 1.30
N ALA A 205 10.40 -13.79 1.13
CA ALA A 205 9.85 -15.11 1.43
C ALA A 205 10.39 -16.16 0.43
N THR A 206 10.61 -17.38 0.91
CA THR A 206 11.01 -18.52 0.05
C THR A 206 9.81 -19.32 -0.45
N THR A 207 8.69 -19.28 0.28
CA THR A 207 7.44 -19.95 -0.09
C THR A 207 6.52 -18.95 -0.79
N ALA A 208 6.08 -19.29 -1.98
CA ALA A 208 5.16 -18.47 -2.76
C ALA A 208 4.27 -19.33 -3.67
N LEU A 209 3.17 -18.75 -4.12
CA LEU A 209 2.36 -19.26 -5.21
C LEU A 209 3.15 -19.20 -6.53
N THR A 210 2.70 -19.93 -7.54
CA THR A 210 3.14 -19.67 -8.92
C THR A 210 2.47 -18.42 -9.48
N LEU A 211 3.02 -17.82 -10.54
CA LEU A 211 2.37 -16.70 -11.23
C LEU A 211 1.03 -17.10 -11.83
N GLU A 212 0.91 -18.33 -12.36
CA GLU A 212 -0.34 -18.87 -12.90
C GLU A 212 -1.43 -18.96 -11.82
N GLU A 213 -1.11 -19.54 -10.65
CA GLU A 213 -2.05 -19.61 -9.52
C GLU A 213 -2.40 -18.22 -9.00
N SER A 214 -1.43 -17.29 -9.00
CA SER A 214 -1.67 -15.89 -8.62
C SER A 214 -2.63 -15.21 -9.59
N ALA A 215 -2.47 -15.37 -10.90
CA ALA A 215 -3.38 -14.83 -11.90
C ALA A 215 -4.81 -15.37 -11.72
N ARG A 216 -4.96 -16.67 -11.47
CA ARG A 216 -6.26 -17.30 -11.21
C ARG A 216 -6.94 -16.73 -9.95
N ARG A 217 -6.21 -16.55 -8.86
CA ARG A 217 -6.75 -16.00 -7.59
C ARG A 217 -7.07 -14.51 -7.72
N VAL A 218 -6.22 -13.74 -8.37
CA VAL A 218 -6.45 -12.31 -8.64
C VAL A 218 -7.72 -12.14 -9.46
N GLN A 219 -7.91 -12.95 -10.53
CA GLN A 219 -9.12 -12.92 -11.35
C GLN A 219 -10.38 -13.26 -10.55
N ALA A 220 -10.32 -14.30 -9.72
CA ALA A 220 -11.48 -14.70 -8.90
C ALA A 220 -11.91 -13.58 -7.92
N MET A 221 -10.96 -12.88 -7.29
CA MET A 221 -11.26 -11.75 -6.41
C MET A 221 -11.75 -10.52 -7.18
N HIS A 222 -11.19 -10.27 -8.38
CA HIS A 222 -11.69 -9.24 -9.28
C HIS A 222 -13.16 -9.47 -9.64
N ASP A 223 -13.50 -10.66 -10.13
CA ASP A 223 -14.86 -10.98 -10.56
C ASP A 223 -15.86 -10.91 -9.41
N ALA A 224 -15.43 -11.37 -8.22
CA ALA A 224 -16.21 -11.27 -7.00
C ALA A 224 -16.50 -9.80 -6.62
N ALA A 225 -15.50 -8.91 -6.66
CA ALA A 225 -15.66 -7.49 -6.36
C ALA A 225 -16.53 -6.79 -7.43
N LYS A 226 -16.27 -7.07 -8.71
CA LYS A 226 -17.03 -6.50 -9.83
C LYS A 226 -18.50 -6.90 -9.83
N SER A 227 -18.85 -8.08 -9.32
CA SER A 227 -20.25 -8.50 -9.15
C SER A 227 -21.03 -7.63 -8.15
N VAL A 228 -20.31 -6.88 -7.28
CA VAL A 228 -20.88 -5.99 -6.27
C VAL A 228 -20.78 -4.53 -6.68
N LYS A 229 -19.61 -4.10 -7.20
CA LYS A 229 -19.30 -2.72 -7.55
C LYS A 229 -18.58 -2.68 -8.90
N ALA A 230 -19.33 -2.46 -9.98
CA ALA A 230 -18.82 -2.57 -11.35
C ALA A 230 -17.65 -1.61 -11.67
N GLU A 231 -17.61 -0.43 -11.05
CA GLU A 231 -16.59 0.59 -11.29
C GLU A 231 -15.32 0.45 -10.44
N ILE A 232 -15.24 -0.55 -9.53
CA ILE A 232 -14.07 -0.76 -8.67
C ILE A 232 -12.82 -1.02 -9.51
N LEU A 233 -11.71 -0.36 -9.19
CA LEU A 233 -10.40 -0.63 -9.79
C LEU A 233 -9.72 -1.79 -9.07
N VAL A 234 -9.00 -2.64 -9.79
CA VAL A 234 -8.31 -3.79 -9.17
C VAL A 234 -6.84 -3.83 -9.60
N LEU A 235 -5.93 -3.88 -8.64
CA LEU A 235 -4.48 -3.92 -8.86
C LEU A 235 -3.92 -5.21 -8.25
N CYS A 236 -3.03 -5.91 -8.94
CA CYS A 236 -2.37 -7.09 -8.39
C CYS A 236 -1.25 -6.73 -7.39
N HIS A 237 -0.96 -7.62 -6.44
CA HIS A 237 0.02 -7.39 -5.38
C HIS A 237 0.60 -8.66 -4.77
N GLY A 238 1.91 -8.63 -4.51
CA GLY A 238 2.57 -9.52 -3.55
C GLY A 238 2.88 -10.93 -4.04
N GLY A 239 3.43 -11.74 -3.17
CA GLY A 239 3.87 -13.10 -3.48
C GLY A 239 4.95 -13.14 -4.55
N PRO A 240 4.77 -13.93 -5.62
CA PRO A 240 5.71 -14.04 -6.72
C PRO A 240 5.74 -12.80 -7.62
N ILE A 241 4.74 -11.89 -7.49
CA ILE A 241 4.66 -10.65 -8.27
C ILE A 241 5.62 -9.63 -7.65
N SER A 242 6.90 -9.73 -7.96
CA SER A 242 7.97 -8.97 -7.30
C SER A 242 8.72 -8.02 -8.22
N GLU A 243 8.65 -8.20 -9.52
CA GLU A 243 9.30 -7.39 -10.54
C GLU A 243 8.34 -7.00 -11.66
N PRO A 244 8.69 -6.03 -12.52
CA PRO A 244 7.80 -5.58 -13.60
C PRO A 244 7.32 -6.71 -14.52
N GLU A 245 8.20 -7.67 -14.83
CA GLU A 245 7.89 -8.82 -15.69
C GLU A 245 6.84 -9.73 -15.05
N ASP A 246 6.91 -9.92 -13.73
CA ASP A 246 5.92 -10.71 -12.98
C ASP A 246 4.54 -10.01 -13.00
N ALA A 247 4.53 -8.69 -12.81
CA ALA A 247 3.31 -7.88 -12.88
C ALA A 247 2.72 -7.90 -14.31
N GLN A 248 3.57 -7.79 -15.34
CA GLN A 248 3.14 -7.89 -16.74
C GLN A 248 2.50 -9.26 -17.01
N TYR A 249 3.09 -10.35 -16.50
CA TYR A 249 2.48 -11.67 -16.63
C TYR A 249 1.04 -11.71 -16.09
N ILE A 250 0.80 -11.12 -14.91
CA ILE A 250 -0.57 -11.06 -14.35
C ILE A 250 -1.51 -10.25 -15.25
N LEU A 251 -1.06 -9.08 -15.73
CA LEU A 251 -1.87 -8.24 -16.63
C LEU A 251 -2.22 -8.97 -17.92
N ASP A 252 -1.30 -9.76 -18.50
CA ASP A 252 -1.49 -10.51 -19.75
C ASP A 252 -2.40 -11.73 -19.56
N HIS A 253 -2.48 -12.30 -18.34
CA HIS A 253 -3.24 -13.52 -18.05
C HIS A 253 -4.52 -13.29 -17.24
N THR A 254 -4.94 -12.02 -17.12
CA THR A 254 -6.18 -11.64 -16.41
C THR A 254 -6.98 -10.62 -17.22
N GLN A 255 -8.24 -10.43 -16.87
CA GLN A 255 -9.11 -9.43 -17.49
C GLN A 255 -9.54 -8.40 -16.44
N GLY A 256 -9.43 -7.11 -16.79
CA GLY A 256 -9.89 -6.01 -15.96
C GLY A 256 -9.00 -5.66 -14.76
N ILE A 257 -7.84 -6.30 -14.64
CA ILE A 257 -6.78 -5.86 -13.71
C ILE A 257 -6.06 -4.69 -14.38
N VAL A 258 -6.02 -3.54 -13.70
CA VAL A 258 -5.60 -2.27 -14.31
C VAL A 258 -4.26 -1.76 -13.77
N GLY A 259 -3.49 -2.59 -13.08
CA GLY A 259 -2.16 -2.19 -12.61
C GLY A 259 -1.60 -3.06 -11.50
N PHE A 260 -0.55 -2.55 -10.89
CA PHE A 260 0.23 -3.22 -9.85
C PHE A 260 0.36 -2.34 -8.61
N PHE A 261 0.30 -2.94 -7.43
CA PHE A 261 0.61 -2.30 -6.16
C PHE A 261 1.80 -3.00 -5.53
N GLY A 262 2.93 -2.30 -5.36
CA GLY A 262 4.16 -2.86 -4.79
C GLY A 262 4.39 -2.43 -3.35
N ALA A 263 5.13 -3.23 -2.60
CA ALA A 263 5.65 -2.83 -1.30
C ALA A 263 7.18 -2.99 -1.30
N SER A 264 7.68 -4.17 -0.97
CA SER A 264 9.11 -4.49 -1.03
C SER A 264 9.71 -4.32 -2.44
N SER A 265 8.94 -4.59 -3.48
CA SER A 265 9.34 -4.44 -4.89
C SER A 265 9.61 -2.99 -5.30
N ILE A 266 8.91 -2.02 -4.71
CA ILE A 266 9.07 -0.60 -5.05
C ILE A 266 10.16 0.08 -4.21
N GLU A 267 10.44 -0.39 -3.00
CA GLU A 267 11.39 0.31 -2.13
C GLU A 267 12.56 -0.57 -1.66
N ARG A 268 12.31 -1.72 -1.02
CA ARG A 268 13.36 -2.53 -0.43
C ARG A 268 14.30 -3.13 -1.48
N LEU A 269 13.75 -3.81 -2.49
CA LEU A 269 14.55 -4.46 -3.54
C LEU A 269 15.43 -3.46 -4.31
N PRO A 270 14.91 -2.32 -4.81
CA PRO A 270 15.74 -1.31 -5.45
C PRO A 270 16.82 -0.74 -4.52
N THR A 271 16.52 -0.52 -3.24
CA THR A 271 17.49 0.00 -2.25
C THR A 271 18.62 -1.00 -2.01
N GLU A 272 18.31 -2.29 -1.83
CA GLU A 272 19.31 -3.34 -1.67
C GLU A 272 20.27 -3.40 -2.88
N ILE A 273 19.72 -3.36 -4.08
CA ILE A 273 20.49 -3.43 -5.33
C ILE A 273 21.37 -2.19 -5.52
N ALA A 274 20.76 -1.00 -5.41
CA ALA A 274 21.43 0.25 -5.72
C ALA A 274 22.58 0.56 -4.74
N ILE A 275 22.32 0.46 -3.43
CA ILE A 275 23.33 0.76 -2.41
C ILE A 275 24.48 -0.27 -2.48
N THR A 276 24.17 -1.57 -2.54
CA THR A 276 25.19 -2.63 -2.62
C THR A 276 26.04 -2.47 -3.87
N GLY A 277 25.42 -2.24 -5.02
CA GLY A 277 26.15 -2.04 -6.29
C GLY A 277 27.03 -0.79 -6.27
N CYS A 278 26.54 0.30 -5.70
CA CYS A 278 27.30 1.55 -5.56
C CYS A 278 28.54 1.33 -4.68
N VAL A 279 28.39 0.74 -3.50
CA VAL A 279 29.52 0.49 -2.58
C VAL A 279 30.56 -0.45 -3.21
N ARG A 280 30.15 -1.51 -3.92
CA ARG A 280 31.07 -2.40 -4.63
C ARG A 280 31.94 -1.64 -5.64
N LYS A 281 31.36 -0.71 -6.43
CA LYS A 281 32.10 0.14 -7.36
C LYS A 281 33.12 1.04 -6.65
N PHE A 282 32.79 1.63 -5.51
CA PHE A 282 33.74 2.40 -4.71
C PHE A 282 34.88 1.53 -4.16
N LYS A 283 34.62 0.26 -3.83
CA LYS A 283 35.66 -0.68 -3.36
C LYS A 283 36.66 -1.09 -4.44
N GLU A 284 36.37 -0.85 -5.71
CA GLU A 284 37.29 -1.09 -6.85
C GLU A 284 38.31 0.05 -7.04
N LEU A 285 38.12 1.21 -6.37
CA LEU A 285 39.05 2.33 -6.44
C LEU A 285 40.46 1.93 -5.95
N ARG A 286 41.47 2.46 -6.62
CA ARG A 286 42.89 2.29 -6.27
C ARG A 286 43.47 3.65 -5.93
N TYR A 287 44.42 3.69 -5.00
CA TYR A 287 45.24 4.87 -4.71
C TYR A 287 46.65 4.67 -5.24
N ALA A 288 47.29 5.75 -5.65
CA ALA A 288 48.70 5.71 -6.02
C ALA A 288 49.53 5.41 -4.75
N LYS A 289 50.49 4.48 -4.89
CA LYS A 289 51.47 4.14 -3.83
C LYS A 289 52.56 5.18 -3.79
#